data_3e98032aedcf9f405edcc19f78eecf60
#
_entry.id   3e98032aedcf9f405edcc19f78eecf60
#
_cell.length_a   1.000
_cell.length_b   1.000
_cell.length_c   1.000
_cell.angle_alpha   90.00
_cell.angle_beta   90.00
_cell.angle_gamma   90.00
#
_symmetry.space_group_name_H-M   'P 1'
#
loop_
_entity.id
_entity.type
_entity.pdbx_description
1 polymer ?
#
loop_
_entity_poly.entity_id
_entity_poly.type
_entity_poly.pdbx_seq_one_letter_code
_entity_poly.pdbx_strand_id
1 'polypeptide(L)'
;MQSEALRNPRVIVVQKLYSQEFNKESKLTFPKHRYKKFIKDVVLGTLERKELIEETIRQHLSEDLSIKRTEKLLILLLQAAIFELLYRPQTSVNIIINEYLNTSKFFLEQSQKNI
;
A
#
# COMPACT_ATOMS: atom_id res chain seq x y z
N MET A 1 -16.19 -12.44 -4.30
CA MET A 1 -16.00 -11.13 -4.35
C MET A 1 -15.21 -10.47 -3.26
N GLN A 2 -15.74 -10.22 -2.09
CA GLN A 2 -14.91 -9.74 -0.98
C GLN A 2 -13.80 -10.72 -0.64
N SER A 3 -14.02 -12.02 -0.91
CA SER A 3 -13.04 -13.05 -0.59
C SER A 3 -11.73 -12.93 -1.39
N GLU A 4 -11.77 -12.47 -2.62
CA GLU A 4 -10.53 -12.28 -3.41
C GLU A 4 -9.71 -11.12 -2.87
N ALA A 5 -10.37 -9.99 -2.57
CA ALA A 5 -9.70 -8.84 -1.97
C ALA A 5 -9.10 -9.21 -0.62
N LEU A 6 -9.85 -9.96 0.20
CA LEU A 6 -9.38 -10.38 1.51
C LEU A 6 -8.24 -11.40 1.44
N ARG A 7 -8.11 -12.10 0.30
CA ARG A 7 -7.00 -13.05 0.09
C ARG A 7 -5.73 -12.37 -0.37
N ASN A 8 -5.83 -11.19 -0.99
CA ASN A 8 -4.68 -10.48 -1.50
C ASN A 8 -4.02 -9.68 -0.36
N PRO A 9 -2.85 -10.12 0.11
CA PRO A 9 -2.21 -9.45 1.25
C PRO A 9 -1.86 -7.99 0.97
N ARG A 10 -1.55 -7.64 -0.26
CA ARG A 10 -1.17 -6.25 -0.59
C ARG A 10 -2.36 -5.30 -0.60
N VAL A 11 -3.55 -5.81 -0.93
CA VAL A 11 -4.78 -5.03 -0.75
C VAL A 11 -4.96 -4.68 0.73
N ILE A 12 -4.77 -5.68 1.59
CA ILE A 12 -4.90 -5.46 3.05
C ILE A 12 -3.84 -4.47 3.54
N VAL A 13 -2.61 -4.57 3.03
CA VAL A 13 -1.54 -3.63 3.38
C VAL A 13 -1.98 -2.20 3.09
N VAL A 14 -2.46 -1.92 1.89
CA VAL A 14 -2.87 -0.57 1.50
C VAL A 14 -4.06 -0.10 2.33
N GLN A 15 -5.03 -0.98 2.59
CA GLN A 15 -6.18 -0.65 3.43
C GLN A 15 -5.75 -0.28 4.86
N LYS A 16 -4.79 -1.00 5.42
CA LYS A 16 -4.27 -0.70 6.77
C LYS A 16 -3.50 0.61 6.79
N LEU A 17 -2.70 0.88 5.78
CA LEU A 17 -1.99 2.15 5.67
C LEU A 17 -2.98 3.32 5.55
N TYR A 18 -4.03 3.15 4.75
CA TYR A 18 -5.06 4.18 4.59
C TYR A 18 -5.78 4.44 5.90
N SER A 19 -6.20 3.38 6.58
CA SER A 19 -6.87 3.48 7.87
C SER A 19 -6.02 4.22 8.89
N GLN A 20 -4.73 3.90 8.95
CA GLN A 20 -3.79 4.53 9.88
C GLN A 20 -3.58 6.01 9.56
N GLU A 21 -3.60 6.38 8.28
CA GLU A 21 -3.44 7.77 7.86
C GLU A 21 -4.56 8.66 8.40
N PHE A 22 -5.79 8.15 8.42
CA PHE A 22 -6.97 8.92 8.84
C PHE A 22 -7.33 8.74 10.31
N ASN A 23 -6.72 7.78 10.99
CA ASN A 23 -7.02 7.52 12.40
C ASN A 23 -5.75 7.09 13.13
N LYS A 24 -4.84 8.04 13.31
CA LYS A 24 -3.50 7.78 13.87
C LYS A 24 -3.54 7.30 15.31
N GLU A 25 -4.60 7.62 16.03
CA GLU A 25 -4.72 7.22 17.43
C GLU A 25 -5.31 5.83 17.60
N SER A 26 -5.93 5.27 16.56
CA SER A 26 -6.49 3.94 16.67
C SER A 26 -5.38 2.89 16.74
N LYS A 27 -5.63 1.85 17.52
CA LYS A 27 -4.70 0.74 17.63
C LYS A 27 -4.67 -0.03 16.33
N LEU A 28 -3.48 -0.20 15.78
CA LEU A 28 -3.28 -0.95 14.57
C LEU A 28 -3.45 -2.44 14.85
N THR A 29 -4.42 -3.06 14.19
CA THR A 29 -4.70 -4.48 14.32
C THR A 29 -4.55 -5.16 12.97
N PHE A 30 -4.31 -6.46 13.00
CA PHE A 30 -4.12 -7.24 11.78
C PHE A 30 -5.09 -8.41 11.75
N PRO A 31 -5.72 -8.68 10.58
CA PRO A 31 -6.69 -9.77 10.49
C PRO A 31 -6.01 -11.13 10.60
N LYS A 32 -6.80 -12.13 10.95
CA LYS A 32 -6.35 -13.51 10.84
C LYS A 32 -6.24 -13.83 9.36
N HIS A 33 -5.01 -14.10 8.89
CA HIS A 33 -4.74 -14.27 7.46
C HIS A 33 -3.56 -15.20 7.27
N ARG A 34 -3.59 -15.93 6.15
CA ARG A 34 -2.50 -16.82 5.78
C ARG A 34 -1.16 -16.09 5.71
N TYR A 35 -1.17 -14.84 5.23
CA TYR A 35 0.03 -14.01 5.09
C TYR A 35 0.10 -12.90 6.13
N LYS A 36 -0.41 -13.17 7.32
CA LYS A 36 -0.44 -12.16 8.39
C LYS A 36 0.93 -11.56 8.69
N LYS A 37 1.96 -12.40 8.74
CA LYS A 37 3.32 -11.92 9.01
C LYS A 37 3.79 -10.96 7.93
N PHE A 38 3.56 -11.30 6.66
CA PHE A 38 3.90 -10.43 5.54
C PHE A 38 3.17 -9.09 5.64
N ILE A 39 1.85 -9.13 5.87
CA ILE A 39 1.03 -7.93 6.00
C ILE A 39 1.58 -7.04 7.09
N LYS A 40 1.82 -7.61 8.26
CA LYS A 40 2.34 -6.88 9.41
C LYS A 40 3.71 -6.28 9.12
N ASP A 41 4.62 -7.06 8.55
CA ASP A 41 5.97 -6.60 8.24
C ASP A 41 5.96 -5.43 7.26
N VAL A 42 5.15 -5.51 6.21
CA VAL A 42 5.09 -4.45 5.21
C VAL A 42 4.41 -3.20 5.75
N VAL A 43 3.30 -3.34 6.47
CA VAL A 43 2.62 -2.19 7.06
C VAL A 43 3.52 -1.47 8.05
N LEU A 44 4.07 -2.20 9.01
CA LEU A 44 4.92 -1.60 10.04
C LEU A 44 6.20 -1.05 9.46
N GLY A 45 6.81 -1.76 8.51
CA GLY A 45 8.03 -1.30 7.86
C GLY A 45 7.81 -0.03 7.06
N THR A 46 6.69 0.06 6.34
CA THR A 46 6.35 1.26 5.56
C THR A 46 6.11 2.45 6.48
N LEU A 47 5.38 2.25 7.58
CA LEU A 47 5.14 3.32 8.55
C LEU A 47 6.43 3.79 9.22
N GLU A 48 7.30 2.85 9.57
CA GLU A 48 8.57 3.16 10.21
C GLU A 48 9.48 3.98 9.31
N ARG A 49 9.44 3.73 8.00
CA ARG A 49 10.29 4.40 7.01
C ARG A 49 9.54 5.44 6.17
N LYS A 50 8.42 5.90 6.66
CA LYS A 50 7.53 6.78 5.92
C LYS A 50 8.23 8.03 5.39
N GLU A 51 8.99 8.71 6.24
CA GLU A 51 9.66 9.96 5.84
C GLU A 51 10.67 9.73 4.75
N LEU A 52 11.47 8.68 4.86
CA LEU A 52 12.48 8.35 3.85
C LEU A 52 11.82 7.97 2.53
N ILE A 53 10.75 7.18 2.58
CA ILE A 53 10.02 6.75 1.39
C ILE A 53 9.36 7.95 0.72
N GLU A 54 8.72 8.84 1.48
CA GLU A 54 8.10 10.05 0.95
C GLU A 54 9.13 10.96 0.27
N GLU A 55 10.30 11.08 0.87
CA GLU A 55 11.38 11.86 0.27
C GLU A 55 11.84 11.26 -1.06
N THR A 56 11.95 9.92 -1.11
CA THR A 56 12.30 9.22 -2.33
C THR A 56 11.28 9.50 -3.43
N ILE A 57 10.00 9.47 -3.08
CA ILE A 57 8.92 9.76 -4.03
C ILE A 57 9.03 11.20 -4.53
N ARG A 58 9.22 12.16 -3.63
CA ARG A 58 9.32 13.57 -4.02
C ARG A 58 10.48 13.85 -4.95
N GLN A 59 11.61 13.17 -4.73
CA GLN A 59 12.79 13.37 -5.58
C GLN A 59 12.60 12.87 -7.01
N HIS A 60 11.67 11.94 -7.23
CA HIS A 60 11.49 11.28 -8.52
C HIS A 60 10.18 11.60 -9.22
N LEU A 61 9.24 12.27 -8.54
CA LEU A 61 7.98 12.68 -9.14
C LEU A 61 8.01 14.17 -9.46
N SER A 62 7.35 14.55 -10.56
CA SER A 62 7.27 15.95 -10.94
C SER A 62 6.39 16.73 -9.96
N GLU A 63 6.70 18.03 -9.82
CA GLU A 63 5.95 18.93 -8.94
C GLU A 63 4.50 19.12 -9.36
N ASP A 64 4.17 18.72 -10.60
CA ASP A 64 2.82 18.87 -11.15
C ASP A 64 1.82 17.85 -10.61
N LEU A 65 2.28 16.88 -9.83
CA LEU A 65 1.37 15.92 -9.22
C LEU A 65 0.72 16.51 -7.97
N SER A 66 -0.38 17.22 -8.19
CA SER A 66 -1.21 17.67 -7.08
C SER A 66 -1.91 16.45 -6.48
N ILE A 67 -1.68 16.20 -5.20
CA ILE A 67 -2.25 15.04 -4.52
C ILE A 67 -3.70 15.34 -4.16
N LYS A 68 -4.61 14.82 -4.97
CA LYS A 68 -6.03 14.87 -4.70
C LYS A 68 -6.41 13.68 -3.82
N ARG A 69 -7.65 13.71 -3.32
CA ARG A 69 -8.13 12.69 -2.39
C ARG A 69 -8.04 11.26 -2.92
N THR A 70 -8.34 11.07 -4.19
CA THR A 70 -8.26 9.74 -4.83
C THR A 70 -6.83 9.29 -5.03
N GLU A 71 -5.91 10.25 -5.12
CA GLU A 71 -4.49 9.95 -5.31
C GLU A 71 -3.82 9.49 -4.03
N LYS A 72 -4.46 9.69 -2.87
CA LYS A 72 -3.90 9.27 -1.59
C LYS A 72 -3.71 7.76 -1.52
N LEU A 73 -4.68 6.98 -1.98
CA LEU A 73 -4.53 5.53 -2.04
C LEU A 73 -3.38 5.12 -2.94
N LEU A 74 -3.21 5.81 -4.08
CA LEU A 74 -2.10 5.53 -4.99
C LEU A 74 -0.75 5.83 -4.35
N ILE A 75 -0.65 6.95 -3.62
CA ILE A 75 0.59 7.28 -2.91
C ILE A 75 0.91 6.23 -1.84
N LEU A 76 -0.08 5.78 -1.09
CA LEU A 76 0.13 4.74 -0.08
C LEU A 76 0.54 3.42 -0.71
N LEU A 77 -0.05 3.09 -1.85
CA LEU A 77 0.32 1.91 -2.62
C LEU A 77 1.78 2.00 -3.08
N LEU A 78 2.19 3.17 -3.59
CA LEU A 78 3.57 3.40 -3.99
C LEU A 78 4.53 3.29 -2.80
N GLN A 79 4.15 3.80 -1.65
CA GLN A 79 4.98 3.69 -0.45
C GLN A 79 5.21 2.24 -0.08
N ALA A 80 4.17 1.42 -0.10
CA ALA A 80 4.29 -0.01 0.21
C ALA A 80 5.15 -0.74 -0.82
N ALA A 81 4.97 -0.42 -2.11
CA ALA A 81 5.76 -1.01 -3.19
C ALA A 81 7.25 -0.66 -3.04
N ILE A 82 7.55 0.59 -2.75
CA ILE A 82 8.93 1.05 -2.53
C ILE A 82 9.54 0.33 -1.33
N PHE A 83 8.77 0.19 -0.24
CA PHE A 83 9.26 -0.56 0.91
C PHE A 83 9.67 -1.98 0.52
N GLU A 84 8.82 -2.70 -0.22
CA GLU A 84 9.16 -4.06 -0.64
C GLU A 84 10.36 -4.09 -1.56
N LEU A 85 10.46 -3.16 -2.51
CA LEU A 85 11.58 -3.11 -3.44
C LEU A 85 12.91 -2.88 -2.73
N LEU A 86 12.93 -2.03 -1.71
CA LEU A 86 14.15 -1.67 -1.00
C LEU A 86 14.51 -2.62 0.14
N TYR A 87 13.50 -3.14 0.84
CA TYR A 87 13.74 -3.84 2.10
C TYR A 87 13.32 -5.30 2.10
N ARG A 88 12.77 -5.80 1.00
CA ARG A 88 12.44 -7.23 0.88
C ARG A 88 13.03 -7.80 -0.42
N PRO A 89 14.37 -7.90 -0.50
CA PRO A 89 15.04 -8.35 -1.72
C PRO A 89 14.79 -9.82 -2.08
N GLN A 90 14.23 -10.60 -1.16
CA GLN A 90 13.88 -11.99 -1.43
C GLN A 90 12.74 -12.13 -2.43
N THR A 91 11.96 -11.09 -2.64
CA THR A 91 10.89 -11.09 -3.64
C THR A 91 11.40 -10.39 -4.90
N SER A 92 11.20 -11.00 -6.06
CA SER A 92 11.68 -10.39 -7.31
C SER A 92 10.96 -9.09 -7.63
N VAL A 93 11.67 -8.17 -8.28
CA VAL A 93 11.12 -6.87 -8.69
C VAL A 93 9.88 -7.06 -9.56
N ASN A 94 9.92 -8.00 -10.50
CA ASN A 94 8.79 -8.24 -11.40
C ASN A 94 7.54 -8.70 -10.64
N ILE A 95 7.69 -9.53 -9.63
CA ILE A 95 6.57 -9.96 -8.80
C ILE A 95 5.99 -8.78 -8.04
N ILE A 96 6.85 -7.97 -7.42
CA ILE A 96 6.39 -6.81 -6.66
C ILE A 96 5.60 -5.86 -7.56
N ILE A 97 6.15 -5.52 -8.73
CA ILE A 97 5.48 -4.61 -9.66
C ILE A 97 4.13 -5.17 -10.12
N ASN A 98 4.10 -6.43 -10.54
CA ASN A 98 2.86 -7.05 -11.00
C ASN A 98 1.80 -7.11 -9.91
N GLU A 99 2.20 -7.44 -8.69
CA GLU A 99 1.27 -7.53 -7.56
C GLU A 99 0.68 -6.15 -7.21
N TYR A 100 1.49 -5.10 -7.24
CA TYR A 100 0.97 -3.76 -6.96
C TYR A 100 0.14 -3.19 -8.11
N LEU A 101 0.43 -3.59 -9.35
CA LEU A 101 -0.47 -3.25 -10.46
C LEU A 101 -1.84 -3.90 -10.29
N ASN A 102 -1.88 -5.16 -9.89
CA ASN A 102 -3.16 -5.84 -9.60
C ASN A 102 -3.89 -5.17 -8.44
N THR A 103 -3.16 -4.79 -7.42
CA THR A 103 -3.72 -4.08 -6.26
C THR A 103 -4.32 -2.74 -6.68
N SER A 104 -3.63 -2.00 -7.55
CA SER A 104 -4.14 -0.72 -8.05
C SER A 104 -5.43 -0.90 -8.85
N LYS A 105 -5.52 -1.96 -9.65
CA LYS A 105 -6.75 -2.27 -10.40
C LYS A 105 -7.92 -2.51 -9.46
N PHE A 106 -7.69 -3.24 -8.38
CA PHE A 106 -8.73 -3.49 -7.39
C PHE A 106 -9.29 -2.17 -6.86
N PHE A 107 -8.43 -1.23 -6.46
CA PHE A 107 -8.89 0.03 -5.90
C PHE A 107 -9.55 0.92 -6.94
N LEU A 108 -9.09 0.91 -8.18
CA LEU A 108 -9.75 1.64 -9.28
C LEU A 108 -11.16 1.10 -9.53
N GLU A 109 -11.32 -0.21 -9.55
CA GLU A 109 -12.63 -0.83 -9.74
C GLU A 109 -13.58 -0.49 -8.60
N GLN A 110 -13.09 -0.48 -7.37
CA GLN A 110 -13.91 -0.08 -6.21
C GLN A 110 -14.35 1.38 -6.34
N SER A 111 -13.46 2.24 -6.75
CA SER A 111 -13.77 3.66 -6.95
C SER A 111 -14.86 3.85 -8.00
N GLN A 112 -14.80 3.11 -9.10
CA GLN A 112 -15.79 3.18 -10.17
C GLN A 112 -17.15 2.66 -9.73
N LYS A 113 -17.20 1.65 -8.89
CA LYS A 113 -18.45 1.07 -8.40
C LYS A 113 -19.19 2.01 -7.47
N ASN A 114 -18.50 2.94 -6.84
CA ASN A 114 -19.09 3.87 -5.89
C ASN A 114 -19.59 5.17 -6.52
N ILE A 115 -19.57 5.24 -7.83
CA ILE A 115 -20.13 6.37 -8.59
C ILE A 115 -21.61 6.09 -9.00
#